data_db0ef8ab4770f5b65f043822e9ef45d6
#
_entry.id   db0ef8ab4770f5b65f043822e9ef45d6
#
_cell.length_a   1.000
_cell.length_b   1.000
_cell.length_c   1.000
_cell.angle_alpha   90.00
_cell.angle_beta   90.00
_cell.angle_gamma   90.00
#
_symmetry.space_group_name_H-M   'P 1'
#
loop_
_entity.id
_entity.type
_entity.pdbx_description
1 polymer ?
#
loop_
_entity_poly.entity_id
_entity_poly.type
_entity_poly.pdbx_seq_one_letter_code
_entity_poly.pdbx_strand_id
1 'polypeptide(L)'
;VVYVHTDGINTNVDVDVDWLTKRLQMLMKHHLPFVESENITMDKDIFKEGVWIQVGNYILRNLDGSVTKHGSTFKSKSRSIFYNKVLDRLSDARLNNTVTNSFVDKLYELDEYVLEDFIMRRSTNRGYDDYKSETDLTVQLMNLGKQIGMEPAEGTTYFYAKTKEGYKLKEQIKSIEEIDITYYWDTISNLLIKFGLKQQVKKKPPLTMLDKKQQSLAEWI
;
A
#
# COMPACT_ATOMS: atom_id res chain seq x y z
N VAL A 1 8.66 13.59 -21.94
CA VAL A 1 7.76 13.57 -20.79
C VAL A 1 7.53 12.13 -20.37
N VAL A 2 7.83 11.80 -19.12
CA VAL A 2 7.66 10.45 -18.58
C VAL A 2 6.32 10.35 -17.82
N TYR A 3 5.97 11.42 -17.10
CA TYR A 3 4.78 11.45 -16.28
C TYR A 3 4.25 12.88 -16.13
N VAL A 4 2.93 13.04 -16.13
CA VAL A 4 2.24 14.31 -15.90
C VAL A 4 1.28 14.17 -14.74
N HIS A 5 1.32 15.12 -13.83
CA HIS A 5 0.38 15.28 -12.71
C HIS A 5 -0.29 16.66 -12.80
N THR A 6 -1.31 16.90 -11.97
CA THR A 6 -2.07 18.16 -11.96
C THR A 6 -1.20 19.41 -11.80
N ASP A 7 -0.09 19.30 -11.09
CA ASP A 7 0.80 20.37 -10.67
C ASP A 7 2.28 20.15 -11.05
N GLY A 8 2.57 19.11 -11.84
CA GLY A 8 3.96 18.81 -12.21
C GLY A 8 4.13 17.96 -13.45
N ILE A 9 5.31 18.06 -14.05
CA ILE A 9 5.74 17.27 -15.21
C ILE A 9 7.05 16.61 -14.88
N ASN A 10 7.13 15.28 -15.07
CA ASN A 10 8.38 14.53 -14.94
C ASN A 10 8.96 14.24 -16.33
N THR A 11 10.24 14.50 -16.51
CA THR A 11 10.96 14.27 -17.77
C THR A 11 12.25 13.49 -17.48
N ASN A 12 12.74 12.78 -18.49
CA ASN A 12 14.04 12.11 -18.48
C ASN A 12 15.15 12.92 -19.17
N VAL A 13 14.86 14.17 -19.49
CA VAL A 13 15.79 15.12 -20.07
C VAL A 13 15.81 16.38 -19.23
N ASP A 14 16.92 17.08 -19.26
CA ASP A 14 17.03 18.38 -18.63
C ASP A 14 16.13 19.40 -19.32
N VAL A 15 15.47 20.23 -18.55
CA VAL A 15 14.49 21.22 -19.03
C VAL A 15 14.83 22.58 -18.49
N ASP A 16 14.77 23.58 -19.36
CA ASP A 16 14.87 24.99 -18.99
C ASP A 16 13.58 25.42 -18.28
N VAL A 17 13.64 25.51 -16.96
CA VAL A 17 12.49 25.87 -16.12
C VAL A 17 12.08 27.31 -16.30
N ASP A 18 13.03 28.23 -16.55
CA ASP A 18 12.73 29.64 -16.77
C ASP A 18 11.95 29.82 -18.07
N TRP A 19 12.37 29.12 -19.12
CA TRP A 19 11.62 29.12 -20.38
C TRP A 19 10.22 28.55 -20.22
N LEU A 20 10.08 27.41 -19.51
CA LEU A 20 8.76 26.81 -19.24
C LEU A 20 7.87 27.75 -18.43
N THR A 21 8.42 28.36 -17.38
CA THR A 21 7.68 29.30 -16.52
C THR A 21 7.14 30.47 -17.36
N LYS A 22 7.99 31.11 -18.16
CA LYS A 22 7.59 32.20 -19.04
C LYS A 22 6.51 31.77 -20.05
N ARG A 23 6.66 30.57 -20.60
CA ARG A 23 5.68 30.03 -21.55
C ARG A 23 4.34 29.76 -20.90
N LEU A 24 4.34 29.19 -19.68
CA LEU A 24 3.14 28.94 -18.88
C LEU A 24 2.44 30.26 -18.52
N GLN A 25 3.18 31.25 -18.03
CA GLN A 25 2.66 32.58 -17.70
C GLN A 25 2.00 33.24 -18.90
N MET A 26 2.62 33.16 -20.08
CA MET A 26 2.07 33.70 -21.32
C MET A 26 0.76 33.02 -21.74
N LEU A 27 0.70 31.68 -21.65
CA LEU A 27 -0.51 30.90 -21.93
C LEU A 27 -1.63 31.21 -20.94
N MET A 28 -1.31 31.29 -19.65
CA MET A 28 -2.27 31.62 -18.60
C MET A 28 -2.84 33.05 -18.81
N LYS A 29 -1.98 34.02 -19.08
CA LYS A 29 -2.42 35.42 -19.37
C LYS A 29 -3.35 35.49 -20.58
N HIS A 30 -3.11 34.64 -21.57
CA HIS A 30 -3.95 34.60 -22.77
C HIS A 30 -5.32 33.97 -22.54
N HIS A 31 -5.34 32.83 -21.84
CA HIS A 31 -6.55 32.01 -21.67
C HIS A 31 -7.34 32.34 -20.40
N LEU A 32 -6.66 32.85 -19.37
CA LEU A 32 -7.22 33.12 -18.04
C LEU A 32 -6.81 34.52 -17.57
N PRO A 33 -7.29 35.60 -18.24
CA PRO A 33 -6.83 36.98 -18.02
C PRO A 33 -7.13 37.54 -16.62
N PHE A 34 -7.96 36.84 -15.84
CA PHE A 34 -8.28 37.16 -14.44
C PHE A 34 -7.34 36.52 -13.42
N VAL A 35 -6.37 35.69 -13.85
CA VAL A 35 -5.35 35.09 -13.02
C VAL A 35 -4.08 35.92 -13.07
N GLU A 36 -3.49 36.23 -11.91
CA GLU A 36 -2.17 36.88 -11.81
C GLU A 36 -1.07 35.90 -12.23
N SER A 37 -0.90 35.77 -13.54
CA SER A 37 -0.02 34.75 -14.14
C SER A 37 1.47 34.94 -13.79
N GLU A 38 1.89 36.16 -13.47
CA GLU A 38 3.24 36.52 -13.04
C GLU A 38 3.64 35.87 -11.69
N ASN A 39 2.67 35.51 -10.87
CA ASN A 39 2.91 34.81 -9.60
C ASN A 39 3.08 33.30 -9.78
N ILE A 40 2.89 32.77 -10.98
CA ILE A 40 3.07 31.35 -11.27
C ILE A 40 4.55 31.09 -11.56
N THR A 41 5.15 30.21 -10.78
CA THR A 41 6.53 29.77 -10.95
C THR A 41 6.57 28.23 -11.06
N MET A 42 7.64 27.72 -11.67
CA MET A 42 7.94 26.29 -11.68
C MET A 42 9.25 26.05 -10.97
N ASP A 43 9.24 25.07 -10.07
CA ASP A 43 10.45 24.58 -9.41
C ASP A 43 10.95 23.31 -10.11
N LYS A 44 12.23 23.02 -9.93
CA LYS A 44 12.89 21.88 -10.54
C LYS A 44 13.51 21.00 -9.49
N ASP A 45 12.99 19.78 -9.39
CA ASP A 45 13.60 18.72 -8.60
C ASP A 45 14.33 17.73 -9.52
N ILE A 46 15.52 17.32 -9.14
CA ILE A 46 16.34 16.35 -9.88
C ILE A 46 16.46 15.06 -9.08
N PHE A 47 16.10 13.96 -9.71
CA PHE A 47 16.18 12.63 -9.12
C PHE A 47 17.09 11.74 -9.96
N LYS A 48 17.78 10.81 -9.31
CA LYS A 48 18.65 9.84 -9.99
C LYS A 48 17.84 8.81 -10.76
N GLU A 49 16.77 8.32 -10.14
CA GLU A 49 15.88 7.27 -10.69
C GLU A 49 14.46 7.47 -10.18
N GLY A 50 13.47 7.03 -10.97
CA GLY A 50 12.07 7.06 -10.58
C GLY A 50 11.28 5.87 -11.09
N VAL A 51 10.38 5.35 -10.27
CA VAL A 51 9.44 4.27 -10.59
C VAL A 51 8.02 4.76 -10.32
N TRP A 52 7.22 4.87 -11.38
CA TRP A 52 5.81 5.23 -11.30
C TRP A 52 4.98 3.96 -11.28
N ILE A 53 4.20 3.77 -10.20
CA ILE A 53 3.41 2.56 -9.97
C ILE A 53 2.00 2.74 -10.56
N GLN A 54 1.40 3.86 -10.25
CA GLN A 54 0.10 4.32 -10.76
C GLN A 54 -0.01 5.82 -10.58
N VAL A 55 -1.08 6.45 -11.09
CA VAL A 55 -1.30 7.89 -10.95
C VAL A 55 -1.18 8.31 -9.48
N GLY A 56 -0.33 9.31 -9.22
CA GLY A 56 -0.08 9.83 -7.88
C GLY A 56 0.70 8.90 -6.93
N ASN A 57 1.20 7.75 -7.40
CA ASN A 57 2.01 6.82 -6.59
C ASN A 57 3.33 6.52 -7.29
N TYR A 58 4.42 6.99 -6.70
CA TYR A 58 5.75 6.83 -7.28
C TYR A 58 6.84 6.73 -6.19
N ILE A 59 7.97 6.23 -6.60
CA ILE A 59 9.18 6.08 -5.79
C ILE A 59 10.31 6.81 -6.51
N LEU A 60 11.03 7.66 -5.82
CA LEU A 60 12.14 8.43 -6.36
C LEU A 60 13.40 8.13 -5.56
N ARG A 61 14.51 7.95 -6.24
CA ARG A 61 15.85 7.95 -5.65
C ARG A 61 16.47 9.32 -5.83
N ASN A 62 16.71 10.01 -4.74
CA ASN A 62 17.35 11.33 -4.70
C ASN A 62 18.83 11.24 -5.11
N LEU A 63 19.44 12.37 -5.39
CA LEU A 63 20.87 12.44 -5.76
C LEU A 63 21.79 11.95 -4.65
N ASP A 64 21.41 12.13 -3.39
CA ASP A 64 22.13 11.64 -2.20
C ASP A 64 21.92 10.14 -1.94
N GLY A 65 21.14 9.46 -2.75
CA GLY A 65 20.81 8.04 -2.64
C GLY A 65 19.62 7.73 -1.73
N SER A 66 19.07 8.70 -1.02
CA SER A 66 17.85 8.51 -0.23
C SER A 66 16.65 8.20 -1.13
N VAL A 67 15.63 7.53 -0.57
CA VAL A 67 14.44 7.11 -1.31
C VAL A 67 13.20 7.83 -0.77
N THR A 68 12.51 8.54 -1.65
CA THR A 68 11.22 9.18 -1.37
C THR A 68 10.10 8.34 -1.96
N LYS A 69 9.10 7.98 -1.14
CA LYS A 69 7.89 7.26 -1.55
C LYS A 69 6.69 8.20 -1.45
N HIS A 70 5.98 8.40 -2.54
CA HIS A 70 4.83 9.31 -2.61
C HIS A 70 3.56 8.59 -3.00
N GLY A 71 2.44 9.07 -2.43
CA GLY A 71 1.09 8.62 -2.77
C GLY A 71 0.42 7.75 -1.72
N SER A 72 -0.88 7.51 -1.93
CA SER A 72 -1.75 6.77 -1.00
C SER A 72 -1.30 5.32 -0.78
N THR A 73 -0.63 4.72 -1.78
CA THR A 73 -0.06 3.37 -1.67
C THR A 73 0.97 3.26 -0.53
N PHE A 74 1.62 4.34 -0.13
CA PHE A 74 2.67 4.33 0.90
C PHE A 74 2.22 4.92 2.25
N LYS A 75 1.12 5.68 2.28
CA LYS A 75 0.73 6.49 3.46
C LYS A 75 -0.32 5.85 4.37
N SER A 76 -0.93 4.73 4.00
CA SER A 76 -2.02 4.15 4.79
C SER A 76 -1.52 3.50 6.08
N LYS A 77 -2.00 4.00 7.23
CA LYS A 77 -1.72 3.46 8.55
C LYS A 77 -2.58 2.24 8.93
N SER A 78 -3.59 1.91 8.13
CA SER A 78 -4.53 0.81 8.40
C SER A 78 -4.05 -0.55 7.89
N ARG A 79 -2.90 -0.61 7.20
CA ARG A 79 -2.37 -1.83 6.61
C ARG A 79 -1.58 -2.65 7.61
N SER A 80 -1.53 -3.94 7.37
CA SER A 80 -0.68 -4.85 8.15
C SER A 80 0.80 -4.58 7.91
N ILE A 81 1.64 -4.98 8.86
CA ILE A 81 3.09 -4.96 8.72
C ILE A 81 3.51 -5.82 7.52
N PHE A 82 2.85 -6.97 7.32
CA PHE A 82 3.02 -7.84 6.15
C PHE A 82 2.91 -7.07 4.83
N TYR A 83 1.82 -6.30 4.67
CA TYR A 83 1.64 -5.48 3.46
C TYR A 83 2.81 -4.52 3.23
N ASN A 84 3.25 -3.84 4.29
CA ASN A 84 4.33 -2.88 4.20
C ASN A 84 5.68 -3.56 3.88
N LYS A 85 5.98 -4.71 4.49
CA LYS A 85 7.18 -5.50 4.18
C LYS A 85 7.22 -5.91 2.71
N VAL A 86 6.11 -6.42 2.17
CA VAL A 86 6.02 -6.80 0.74
C VAL A 86 6.16 -5.56 -0.15
N LEU A 87 5.50 -4.46 0.20
CA LEU A 87 5.57 -3.20 -0.54
C LEU A 87 7.00 -2.64 -0.58
N ASP A 88 7.71 -2.68 0.54
CA ASP A 88 9.09 -2.20 0.64
C ASP A 88 10.03 -3.07 -0.19
N ARG A 89 9.93 -4.40 -0.08
CA ARG A 89 10.72 -5.35 -0.89
C ARG A 89 10.49 -5.13 -2.39
N LEU A 90 9.23 -4.95 -2.83
CA LEU A 90 8.89 -4.66 -4.22
C LEU A 90 9.44 -3.31 -4.69
N SER A 91 9.34 -2.29 -3.83
CA SER A 91 9.85 -0.94 -4.13
C SER A 91 11.35 -0.95 -4.38
N ASP A 92 12.09 -1.59 -3.49
CA ASP A 92 13.56 -1.69 -3.57
C ASP A 92 13.98 -2.53 -4.78
N ALA A 93 13.31 -3.65 -5.03
CA ALA A 93 13.61 -4.49 -6.18
C ALA A 93 13.33 -3.78 -7.52
N ARG A 94 12.27 -2.96 -7.59
CA ARG A 94 11.97 -2.17 -8.80
C ARG A 94 12.99 -1.06 -9.03
N LEU A 95 13.37 -0.32 -7.98
CA LEU A 95 14.41 0.72 -8.08
C LEU A 95 15.77 0.16 -8.48
N ASN A 96 16.10 -1.07 -8.04
CA ASN A 96 17.38 -1.69 -8.32
C ASN A 96 17.35 -2.61 -9.55
N ASN A 97 16.22 -2.70 -10.26
CA ASN A 97 16.03 -3.62 -11.40
C ASN A 97 16.35 -5.09 -11.07
N THR A 98 16.08 -5.54 -9.83
CA THR A 98 16.35 -6.89 -9.33
C THR A 98 15.12 -7.79 -9.25
N VAL A 99 14.02 -7.41 -9.88
CA VAL A 99 12.81 -8.24 -9.92
C VAL A 99 13.04 -9.45 -10.81
N THR A 100 13.23 -10.60 -10.19
CA THR A 100 13.37 -11.91 -10.83
C THR A 100 12.24 -12.85 -10.43
N ASN A 101 12.10 -13.98 -11.11
CA ASN A 101 11.14 -15.01 -10.71
C ASN A 101 11.45 -15.53 -9.29
N SER A 102 12.72 -15.76 -8.97
CA SER A 102 13.15 -16.18 -7.63
C SER A 102 12.81 -15.13 -6.55
N PHE A 103 12.94 -13.83 -6.87
CA PHE A 103 12.51 -12.78 -5.98
C PHE A 103 10.99 -12.84 -5.71
N VAL A 104 10.19 -13.03 -6.78
CA VAL A 104 8.74 -13.16 -6.65
C VAL A 104 8.35 -14.43 -5.88
N ASP A 105 9.07 -15.54 -6.09
CA ASP A 105 8.87 -16.77 -5.33
C ASP A 105 8.99 -16.54 -3.83
N LYS A 106 10.03 -15.84 -3.41
CA LYS A 106 10.27 -15.48 -2.01
C LYS A 106 9.19 -14.56 -1.41
N LEU A 107 8.51 -13.73 -2.21
CA LEU A 107 7.39 -12.94 -1.68
C LEU A 107 6.22 -13.81 -1.25
N TYR A 108 6.06 -14.98 -1.86
CA TYR A 108 4.99 -15.94 -1.57
C TYR A 108 5.38 -16.96 -0.48
N GLU A 109 6.59 -16.92 0.05
CA GLU A 109 7.04 -17.73 1.19
C GLU A 109 6.55 -17.07 2.48
N LEU A 110 5.33 -17.45 2.93
CA LEU A 110 4.66 -16.82 4.07
C LEU A 110 5.20 -17.28 5.44
N ASP A 111 6.04 -18.28 5.46
CA ASP A 111 6.76 -18.82 6.63
C ASP A 111 7.82 -17.86 7.22
N GLU A 112 8.22 -16.83 6.47
CA GLU A 112 9.10 -15.75 6.96
C GLU A 112 8.37 -14.74 7.88
N TYR A 113 7.03 -14.84 8.03
CA TYR A 113 6.21 -13.85 8.75
C TYR A 113 5.69 -14.41 10.06
N VAL A 114 5.57 -13.54 11.06
CA VAL A 114 5.00 -13.85 12.37
C VAL A 114 3.56 -13.33 12.48
N LEU A 115 2.81 -13.78 13.50
CA LEU A 115 1.41 -13.39 13.69
C LEU A 115 1.20 -11.88 13.66
N GLU A 116 2.07 -11.13 14.31
CA GLU A 116 2.02 -9.66 14.38
C GLU A 116 2.08 -8.99 13.01
N ASP A 117 2.75 -9.60 12.05
CA ASP A 117 2.85 -9.07 10.69
C ASP A 117 1.49 -9.00 9.99
N PHE A 118 0.57 -9.91 10.33
CA PHE A 118 -0.75 -10.00 9.73
C PHE A 118 -1.79 -9.09 10.39
N ILE A 119 -1.47 -8.49 11.55
CA ILE A 119 -2.40 -7.62 12.26
C ILE A 119 -2.56 -6.30 11.52
N MET A 120 -3.80 -5.94 11.25
CA MET A 120 -4.24 -4.69 10.66
C MET A 120 -4.81 -3.78 11.74
N ARG A 121 -4.91 -2.49 11.43
CA ARG A 121 -5.45 -1.48 12.33
C ARG A 121 -6.66 -0.77 11.70
N ARG A 122 -7.72 -0.59 12.47
CA ARG A 122 -8.89 0.21 12.08
C ARG A 122 -9.32 1.09 13.24
N SER A 123 -9.39 2.41 13.03
CA SER A 123 -9.96 3.34 14.01
C SER A 123 -11.36 3.72 13.59
N THR A 124 -12.24 3.85 14.55
CA THR A 124 -13.61 4.35 14.37
C THR A 124 -13.59 5.87 14.34
N ASN A 125 -14.37 6.47 13.47
CA ASN A 125 -14.55 7.93 13.37
C ASN A 125 -16.00 8.37 13.66
N ARG A 126 -16.82 7.43 14.12
CA ARG A 126 -18.25 7.65 14.45
C ARG A 126 -18.66 6.69 15.56
N GLY A 127 -19.76 7.02 16.24
CA GLY A 127 -20.44 6.11 17.16
C GLY A 127 -21.03 4.90 16.43
N TYR A 128 -21.36 3.86 17.19
CA TYR A 128 -21.89 2.61 16.64
C TYR A 128 -23.17 2.83 15.81
N ASP A 129 -24.11 3.65 16.31
CA ASP A 129 -25.41 3.89 15.69
C ASP A 129 -25.37 4.78 14.43
N ASP A 130 -24.23 5.41 14.16
CA ASP A 130 -24.02 6.25 12.98
C ASP A 130 -23.68 5.46 11.71
N TYR A 131 -23.43 4.15 11.84
CA TYR A 131 -23.13 3.29 10.71
C TYR A 131 -24.41 2.72 10.10
N LYS A 132 -24.57 2.86 8.77
CA LYS A 132 -25.78 2.45 8.05
C LYS A 132 -25.83 0.98 7.67
N SER A 133 -24.71 0.25 7.79
CA SER A 133 -24.61 -1.13 7.33
C SER A 133 -23.89 -2.01 8.35
N GLU A 134 -24.56 -3.09 8.74
CA GLU A 134 -23.97 -4.13 9.59
C GLU A 134 -22.82 -4.89 8.91
N THR A 135 -22.76 -4.84 7.58
CA THR A 135 -21.68 -5.48 6.81
C THR A 135 -20.41 -4.61 6.70
N ASP A 136 -20.46 -3.35 7.19
CA ASP A 136 -19.24 -2.53 7.29
C ASP A 136 -18.24 -3.21 8.23
N LEU A 137 -16.99 -3.30 7.77
CA LEU A 137 -15.92 -3.90 8.55
C LEU A 137 -15.78 -3.24 9.94
N THR A 138 -15.99 -1.93 10.03
CA THR A 138 -15.90 -1.22 11.30
C THR A 138 -16.96 -1.70 12.28
N VAL A 139 -18.20 -1.90 11.81
CA VAL A 139 -19.31 -2.45 12.61
C VAL A 139 -19.03 -3.88 13.06
N GLN A 140 -18.51 -4.71 12.16
CA GLN A 140 -18.11 -6.07 12.50
C GLN A 140 -17.05 -6.07 13.62
N LEU A 141 -16.04 -5.20 13.54
CA LEU A 141 -15.00 -5.08 14.57
C LEU A 141 -15.56 -4.55 15.90
N MET A 142 -16.48 -3.60 15.85
CA MET A 142 -17.20 -3.10 17.05
C MET A 142 -17.98 -4.24 17.72
N ASN A 143 -18.66 -5.09 16.94
CA ASN A 143 -19.41 -6.23 17.48
C ASN A 143 -18.48 -7.28 18.09
N LEU A 144 -17.33 -7.57 17.47
CA LEU A 144 -16.29 -8.42 18.05
C LEU A 144 -15.73 -7.82 19.35
N GLY A 145 -15.54 -6.48 19.38
CA GLY A 145 -15.11 -5.76 20.58
C GLY A 145 -16.10 -5.94 21.74
N LYS A 146 -17.39 -5.78 21.49
CA LYS A 146 -18.45 -6.01 22.51
C LYS A 146 -18.36 -7.40 23.12
N GLN A 147 -18.05 -8.44 22.34
CA GLN A 147 -17.93 -9.80 22.84
C GLN A 147 -16.79 -10.01 23.85
N ILE A 148 -15.77 -9.16 23.81
CA ILE A 148 -14.64 -9.18 24.76
C ILE A 148 -14.67 -8.01 25.76
N GLY A 149 -15.84 -7.34 25.90
CA GLY A 149 -16.05 -6.28 26.89
C GLY A 149 -15.51 -4.90 26.48
N MET A 150 -15.19 -4.68 25.21
CA MET A 150 -14.83 -3.34 24.71
C MET A 150 -16.10 -2.56 24.36
N GLU A 151 -16.21 -1.35 24.86
CA GLU A 151 -17.29 -0.45 24.43
C GLU A 151 -16.97 0.17 23.08
N PRO A 152 -17.91 0.09 22.10
CA PRO A 152 -17.71 0.68 20.78
C PRO A 152 -17.94 2.20 20.86
N ALA A 153 -16.86 2.95 21.01
CA ALA A 153 -16.89 4.41 21.05
C ALA A 153 -16.20 5.01 19.82
N GLU A 154 -16.52 6.26 19.51
CA GLU A 154 -15.77 7.06 18.56
C GLU A 154 -14.31 7.18 19.00
N GLY A 155 -13.36 7.09 18.05
CA GLY A 155 -11.93 7.12 18.32
C GLY A 155 -11.33 5.79 18.76
N THR A 156 -12.14 4.76 19.03
CA THR A 156 -11.64 3.42 19.40
C THR A 156 -10.82 2.83 18.25
N THR A 157 -9.69 2.23 18.57
CA THR A 157 -8.83 1.56 17.61
C THR A 157 -8.87 0.05 17.83
N TYR A 158 -9.23 -0.68 16.78
CA TYR A 158 -9.25 -2.13 16.74
C TYR A 158 -8.02 -2.66 16.01
N PHE A 159 -7.38 -3.67 16.60
CA PHE A 159 -6.34 -4.48 15.98
C PHE A 159 -6.94 -5.83 15.60
N TYR A 160 -6.82 -6.23 14.33
CA TYR A 160 -7.54 -7.38 13.81
C TYR A 160 -6.77 -8.04 12.67
N ALA A 161 -7.11 -9.29 12.37
CA ALA A 161 -6.63 -9.97 11.17
C ALA A 161 -7.76 -10.70 10.44
N LYS A 162 -7.54 -11.00 9.16
CA LYS A 162 -8.39 -11.92 8.40
C LYS A 162 -7.97 -13.34 8.76
N THR A 163 -8.88 -14.08 9.36
CA THR A 163 -8.73 -15.50 9.70
C THR A 163 -9.57 -16.37 8.77
N LYS A 164 -9.36 -17.68 8.80
CA LYS A 164 -10.13 -18.67 8.05
C LYS A 164 -11.64 -18.61 8.35
N GLU A 165 -12.01 -18.22 9.57
CA GLU A 165 -13.40 -18.09 10.03
C GLU A 165 -13.99 -16.68 9.84
N GLY A 166 -13.22 -15.71 9.35
CA GLY A 166 -13.65 -14.32 9.21
C GLY A 166 -12.66 -13.36 9.84
N TYR A 167 -13.12 -12.17 10.21
CA TYR A 167 -12.27 -11.24 10.96
C TYR A 167 -12.31 -11.58 12.45
N LYS A 168 -11.15 -11.53 13.11
CA LYS A 168 -10.99 -11.65 14.56
C LYS A 168 -10.16 -10.50 15.08
N LEU A 169 -10.44 -10.05 16.31
CA LEU A 169 -9.58 -9.11 17.00
C LEU A 169 -8.28 -9.82 17.43
N LYS A 170 -7.20 -9.06 17.56
CA LYS A 170 -5.87 -9.60 17.94
C LYS A 170 -5.96 -10.48 19.19
N GLU A 171 -6.74 -10.04 20.18
CA GLU A 171 -6.94 -10.71 21.46
C GLU A 171 -7.67 -12.06 21.35
N GLN A 172 -8.38 -12.28 20.24
CA GLN A 172 -9.13 -13.52 19.96
C GLN A 172 -8.31 -14.54 19.16
N ILE A 173 -7.16 -14.11 18.58
CA ILE A 173 -6.33 -14.98 17.74
C ILE A 173 -5.29 -15.67 18.63
N LYS A 174 -5.29 -16.99 18.62
CA LYS A 174 -4.41 -17.80 19.48
C LYS A 174 -3.13 -18.23 18.79
N SER A 175 -3.19 -18.37 17.46
CA SER A 175 -2.05 -18.86 16.69
C SER A 175 -2.06 -18.36 15.24
N ILE A 176 -0.90 -18.46 14.58
CA ILE A 176 -0.73 -18.08 13.17
C ILE A 176 -1.53 -18.99 12.22
N GLU A 177 -1.85 -20.22 12.62
CA GLU A 177 -2.61 -21.17 11.82
C GLU A 177 -4.06 -20.73 11.58
N GLU A 178 -4.59 -19.82 12.40
CA GLU A 178 -5.90 -19.23 12.19
C GLU A 178 -5.94 -18.24 11.03
N ILE A 179 -4.80 -17.69 10.63
CA ILE A 179 -4.70 -16.67 9.58
C ILE A 179 -5.15 -17.23 8.23
N ASP A 180 -5.96 -16.45 7.50
CA ASP A 180 -6.35 -16.75 6.12
C ASP A 180 -5.21 -16.46 5.15
N ILE A 181 -4.32 -17.41 4.94
CA ILE A 181 -3.19 -17.30 4.02
C ILE A 181 -3.65 -16.93 2.60
N THR A 182 -4.84 -17.37 2.18
CA THR A 182 -5.37 -17.07 0.85
C THR A 182 -5.59 -15.57 0.65
N TYR A 183 -6.09 -14.91 1.68
CA TYR A 183 -6.28 -13.44 1.68
C TYR A 183 -4.94 -12.70 1.51
N TYR A 184 -3.90 -13.14 2.20
CA TYR A 184 -2.57 -12.50 2.12
C TYR A 184 -1.84 -12.84 0.83
N TRP A 185 -2.06 -14.03 0.27
CA TRP A 185 -1.61 -14.38 -1.07
C TRP A 185 -2.19 -13.44 -2.13
N ASP A 186 -3.49 -13.14 -2.03
CA ASP A 186 -4.13 -12.14 -2.90
C ASP A 186 -3.55 -10.74 -2.72
N THR A 187 -3.14 -10.40 -1.50
CA THR A 187 -2.47 -9.12 -1.21
C THR A 187 -1.16 -8.99 -2.00
N ILE A 188 -0.32 -10.03 -2.02
CA ILE A 188 0.91 -10.07 -2.83
C ILE A 188 0.57 -9.94 -4.31
N SER A 189 -0.39 -10.73 -4.80
CA SER A 189 -0.82 -10.72 -6.20
C SER A 189 -1.28 -9.33 -6.64
N ASN A 190 -2.08 -8.66 -5.82
CA ASN A 190 -2.56 -7.30 -6.07
C ASN A 190 -1.42 -6.26 -6.09
N LEU A 191 -0.42 -6.41 -5.22
CA LEU A 191 0.76 -5.55 -5.25
C LEU A 191 1.58 -5.77 -6.51
N LEU A 192 1.83 -7.02 -6.92
CA LEU A 192 2.53 -7.33 -8.17
C LEU A 192 1.82 -6.69 -9.37
N ILE A 193 0.49 -6.77 -9.44
CA ILE A 193 -0.29 -6.13 -10.50
C ILE A 193 -0.09 -4.61 -10.49
N LYS A 194 -0.14 -3.97 -9.32
CA LYS A 194 0.09 -2.51 -9.19
C LYS A 194 1.47 -2.08 -9.67
N PHE A 195 2.48 -2.91 -9.44
CA PHE A 195 3.85 -2.67 -9.88
C PHE A 195 4.10 -3.03 -11.36
N GLY A 196 3.05 -3.36 -12.12
CA GLY A 196 3.15 -3.75 -13.52
C GLY A 196 3.73 -5.16 -13.75
N LEU A 197 3.71 -6.00 -12.72
CA LEU A 197 4.27 -7.35 -12.71
C LEU A 197 3.17 -8.43 -12.83
N LYS A 198 2.09 -8.14 -13.54
CA LYS A 198 0.93 -9.03 -13.69
C LYS A 198 1.28 -10.43 -14.21
N GLN A 199 2.26 -10.53 -15.12
CA GLN A 199 2.69 -11.80 -15.68
C GLN A 199 3.41 -12.71 -14.67
N GLN A 200 3.87 -12.14 -13.55
CA GLN A 200 4.59 -12.85 -12.49
C GLN A 200 3.67 -13.26 -11.33
N VAL A 201 2.38 -12.93 -11.42
CA VAL A 201 1.38 -13.36 -10.41
C VAL A 201 1.24 -14.88 -10.45
N LYS A 202 1.49 -15.52 -9.32
CA LYS A 202 1.33 -16.97 -9.19
C LYS A 202 -0.13 -17.37 -9.07
N LYS A 203 -0.46 -18.52 -9.62
CA LYS A 203 -1.74 -19.18 -9.33
C LYS A 203 -1.76 -19.59 -7.85
N LYS A 204 -2.89 -19.39 -7.20
CA LYS A 204 -3.09 -19.86 -5.82
C LYS A 204 -2.83 -21.37 -5.75
N PRO A 205 -2.03 -21.84 -4.79
CA PRO A 205 -1.95 -23.27 -4.55
C PRO A 205 -3.31 -23.80 -4.09
N PRO A 206 -3.60 -25.08 -4.35
CA PRO A 206 -4.79 -25.72 -3.79
C PRO A 206 -4.84 -25.53 -2.26
N LEU A 207 -6.03 -25.32 -1.69
CA LEU A 207 -6.24 -25.16 -0.24
C LEU A 207 -5.57 -26.25 0.59
N THR A 208 -5.58 -27.49 0.11
CA THR A 208 -4.91 -28.64 0.74
C THR A 208 -3.38 -28.49 0.86
N MET A 209 -2.73 -27.77 -0.06
CA MET A 209 -1.29 -27.48 0.03
C MET A 209 -0.99 -26.35 1.04
N LEU A 210 -1.87 -25.35 1.13
CA LEU A 210 -1.75 -24.29 2.11
C LEU A 210 -1.91 -24.83 3.55
N ASP A 211 -2.86 -25.73 3.76
CA ASP A 211 -3.07 -26.35 5.05
C ASP A 211 -1.88 -27.25 5.45
N LYS A 212 -1.30 -27.99 4.50
CA LYS A 212 -0.09 -28.79 4.77
C LYS A 212 1.13 -27.95 5.13
N LYS A 213 1.30 -26.80 4.47
CA LYS A 213 2.40 -25.88 4.77
C LYS A 213 2.24 -25.25 6.16
N GLN A 214 1.02 -24.93 6.56
CA GLN A 214 0.71 -24.45 7.92
C GLN A 214 0.94 -25.53 9.00
N GLN A 215 0.58 -26.77 8.71
CA GLN A 215 0.83 -27.89 9.63
C GLN A 215 2.33 -28.12 9.84
N SER A 216 3.15 -28.00 8.79
CA SER A 216 4.60 -28.17 8.92
C SER A 216 5.26 -27.07 9.74
N LEU A 217 4.69 -25.85 9.77
CA LEU A 217 5.17 -24.76 10.63
C LEU A 217 4.84 -25.00 12.11
N ALA A 218 3.69 -25.64 12.40
CA ALA A 218 3.28 -25.98 13.76
C ALA A 218 4.13 -27.10 14.38
N GLU A 219 4.75 -27.96 13.56
CA GLU A 219 5.64 -29.03 14.02
C GLU A 219 7.05 -28.55 14.40
N TRP A 220 7.40 -27.28 14.10
CA TRP A 220 8.71 -26.67 14.36
C TRP A 220 8.70 -25.68 15.55
N ILE A 221 7.56 -25.52 16.22
CA ILE A 221 7.36 -24.72 17.43
C ILE A 221 7.08 -25.63 18.62
#